data_1eef5f5fcd3a4cb0d21fe05d730bb655
#
_entry.id   1eef5f5fcd3a4cb0d21fe05d730bb655
#
_cell.length_a   1.000
_cell.length_b   1.000
_cell.length_c   1.000
_cell.angle_alpha   90.00
_cell.angle_beta   90.00
_cell.angle_gamma   90.00
#
_symmetry.space_group_name_H-M   'P 1'
#
loop_
_entity.id
_entity.type
_entity.pdbx_description
1 polymer ?
#
loop_
_entity_poly.entity_id
_entity_poly.type
_entity_poly.pdbx_seq_one_letter_code
_entity_poly.pdbx_strand_id
1 'polypeptide(L)'
;MLERGEKSLETDNETKITLYIASHENEDLAAIITLFQKDEAVYLYGCSSNKKRNLMPNYLVQWTAVCDAKNYGSKIYDFYGIPPTGDENHPMHGLYLFKTGFGGREVHRPGSVDIPLSRFYKAYILAEDFRAFWHKKIMKKIRGR
;
A
#
# COMPACT_ATOMS: atom_id res chain seq x y z
N MET A 1 1.76 23.28 12.33
CA MET A 1 0.60 22.41 12.57
C MET A 1 0.37 21.64 11.28
N LEU A 2 0.20 20.33 11.33
CA LEU A 2 -0.17 19.55 10.15
C LEU A 2 -1.67 19.74 9.89
N GLU A 3 -2.02 20.14 8.67
CA GLU A 3 -3.41 20.30 8.25
C GLU A 3 -3.88 19.01 7.58
N ARG A 4 -5.14 18.68 7.79
CA ARG A 4 -5.80 17.50 7.25
C ARG A 4 -6.84 17.94 6.21
N GLY A 5 -6.71 17.41 5.00
CA GLY A 5 -7.74 17.50 3.97
C GLY A 5 -8.39 16.14 3.76
N GLU A 6 -9.72 16.08 3.71
CA GLU A 6 -10.48 14.87 3.43
C GLU A 6 -11.40 15.11 2.23
N LYS A 7 -11.35 14.17 1.26
CA LYS A 7 -12.35 14.06 0.19
C LYS A 7 -12.91 12.66 0.19
N SER A 8 -14.20 12.52 0.38
CA SER A 8 -14.88 11.22 0.34
C SER A 8 -15.82 11.13 -0.86
N LEU A 9 -15.86 9.96 -1.49
CA LEU A 9 -16.84 9.58 -2.50
C LEU A 9 -17.66 8.43 -1.91
N GLU A 10 -18.94 8.67 -1.69
CA GLU A 10 -19.89 7.62 -1.30
C GLU A 10 -20.40 6.97 -2.57
N THR A 11 -20.20 5.66 -2.71
CA THR A 11 -20.56 4.90 -3.91
C THR A 11 -21.77 4.02 -3.73
N ASP A 12 -22.14 3.72 -2.49
CA ASP A 12 -23.34 2.99 -2.10
C ASP A 12 -23.52 3.12 -0.59
N ASN A 13 -24.67 2.82 -0.02
CA ASN A 13 -24.95 2.94 1.42
C ASN A 13 -24.01 2.14 2.35
N GLU A 14 -23.13 1.28 1.79
CA GLU A 14 -22.23 0.41 2.56
C GLU A 14 -20.74 0.58 2.18
N THR A 15 -20.40 1.42 1.21
CA THR A 15 -19.00 1.56 0.75
C THR A 15 -18.63 3.04 0.61
N LYS A 16 -17.52 3.43 1.24
CA LYS A 16 -16.98 4.78 1.19
C LYS A 16 -15.49 4.74 0.82
N ILE A 17 -15.06 5.60 -0.09
CA ILE A 17 -13.65 5.80 -0.40
C ILE A 17 -13.24 7.19 0.07
N THR A 18 -12.18 7.26 0.86
CA THR A 18 -11.68 8.52 1.42
C THR A 18 -10.21 8.74 1.03
N LEU A 19 -9.91 9.94 0.54
CA LEU A 19 -8.57 10.45 0.36
C LEU A 19 -8.18 11.31 1.57
N TYR A 20 -7.11 10.93 2.26
CA TYR A 20 -6.50 11.72 3.34
C TYR A 20 -5.24 12.39 2.84
N ILE A 21 -5.08 13.67 3.16
CA ILE A 21 -3.88 14.44 2.82
C ILE A 21 -3.35 15.09 4.10
N ALA A 22 -2.06 14.94 4.36
CA ALA A 22 -1.36 15.69 5.38
C ALA A 22 -0.56 16.84 4.73
N SER A 23 -0.87 18.07 5.12
CA SER A 23 -0.20 19.27 4.62
C SER A 23 0.45 20.06 5.75
N HIS A 24 1.50 20.77 5.44
CA HIS A 24 2.19 21.68 6.36
C HIS A 24 2.76 22.87 5.58
N GLU A 25 2.44 24.09 6.00
CA GLU A 25 2.89 25.33 5.34
C GLU A 25 2.57 25.36 3.84
N ASN A 26 1.33 25.00 3.46
CA ASN A 26 0.83 24.90 2.08
C ASN A 26 1.57 23.84 1.20
N GLU A 27 2.29 22.91 1.79
CA GLU A 27 2.90 21.78 1.08
C GLU A 27 2.24 20.48 1.48
N ASP A 28 1.79 19.69 0.50
CA ASP A 28 1.28 18.34 0.72
C ASP A 28 2.45 17.39 0.94
N LEU A 29 2.47 16.73 2.09
CA LEU A 29 3.58 15.87 2.53
C LEU A 29 3.28 14.39 2.42
N ALA A 30 2.03 13.99 2.61
CA ALA A 30 1.59 12.60 2.45
C ALA A 30 0.12 12.54 2.04
N ALA A 31 -0.23 11.50 1.30
CA ALA A 31 -1.61 11.19 0.97
C ALA A 31 -1.85 9.68 1.00
N ILE A 32 -3.04 9.27 1.44
CA ILE A 32 -3.50 7.88 1.38
C ILE A 32 -4.95 7.79 0.89
N ILE A 33 -5.28 6.66 0.27
CA ILE A 33 -6.63 6.29 -0.09
C ILE A 33 -7.04 5.08 0.71
N THR A 34 -8.15 5.20 1.43
CA THR A 34 -8.73 4.13 2.23
C THR A 34 -10.15 3.82 1.76
N LEU A 35 -10.44 2.55 1.58
CA LEU A 35 -11.76 2.01 1.30
C LEU A 35 -12.39 1.57 2.63
N PHE A 36 -13.59 2.03 2.92
CA PHE A 36 -14.39 1.63 4.07
C PHE A 36 -15.55 0.78 3.59
N GLN A 37 -15.67 -0.39 4.17
CA GLN A 37 -16.82 -1.28 4.07
C GLN A 37 -17.34 -1.56 5.48
N LYS A 38 -18.53 -2.13 5.58
CA LYS A 38 -19.22 -2.33 6.85
C LYS A 38 -18.36 -2.98 7.96
N ASP A 39 -17.63 -4.03 7.63
CA ASP A 39 -16.85 -4.79 8.61
C ASP A 39 -15.34 -4.58 8.48
N GLU A 40 -14.88 -4.01 7.37
CA GLU A 40 -13.46 -3.88 7.06
C GLU A 40 -13.15 -2.54 6.39
N ALA A 41 -12.05 -1.92 6.77
CA ALA A 41 -11.46 -0.82 6.05
C ALA A 41 -10.09 -1.24 5.50
N VAL A 42 -9.78 -0.82 4.28
CA VAL A 42 -8.57 -1.26 3.57
C VAL A 42 -7.75 -0.05 3.12
N TYR A 43 -6.49 0.01 3.50
CA TYR A 43 -5.51 0.94 2.98
C TYR A 43 -5.09 0.54 1.57
N LEU A 44 -5.62 1.22 0.54
CA LEU A 44 -5.37 0.85 -0.86
C LEU A 44 -4.07 1.40 -1.41
N TYR A 45 -3.87 2.71 -1.28
CA TYR A 45 -2.74 3.41 -1.87
C TYR A 45 -2.22 4.50 -0.96
N GLY A 46 -0.92 4.79 -1.06
CA GLY A 46 -0.32 5.92 -0.37
C GLY A 46 0.94 6.40 -1.06
N CYS A 47 1.19 7.69 -0.87
CA CYS A 47 2.43 8.33 -1.30
C CYS A 47 2.90 9.33 -0.25
N SER A 48 4.17 9.65 -0.29
CA SER A 48 4.75 10.67 0.58
C SER A 48 5.86 11.44 -0.11
N SER A 49 5.99 12.69 0.27
CA SER A 49 7.13 13.54 -0.08
C SER A 49 8.37 13.11 0.72
N ASN A 50 9.56 13.36 0.15
CA ASN A 50 10.82 13.25 0.89
C ASN A 50 11.10 14.49 1.75
N LYS A 51 10.29 15.56 1.63
CA LYS A 51 10.43 16.78 2.42
C LYS A 51 9.86 16.58 3.82
N LYS A 52 10.41 17.28 4.80
CA LYS A 52 9.89 17.39 6.18
C LYS A 52 9.52 16.03 6.80
N ARG A 53 10.29 14.98 6.51
CA ARG A 53 10.03 13.59 7.00
C ARG A 53 10.02 13.49 8.52
N ASN A 54 10.72 14.39 9.21
CA ASN A 54 10.73 14.53 10.67
C ASN A 54 9.35 14.82 11.26
N LEU A 55 8.40 15.36 10.47
CA LEU A 55 7.02 15.58 10.90
C LEU A 55 6.16 14.30 10.85
N MET A 56 6.71 13.21 10.32
CA MET A 56 6.06 11.90 10.23
C MET A 56 4.63 11.93 9.62
N PRO A 57 4.41 12.63 8.48
CA PRO A 57 3.06 12.86 7.94
C PRO A 57 2.32 11.57 7.58
N ASN A 58 3.03 10.51 7.18
CA ASN A 58 2.43 9.21 6.89
C ASN A 58 1.75 8.59 8.11
N TYR A 59 2.33 8.75 9.29
CA TYR A 59 1.74 8.24 10.53
C TYR A 59 0.45 8.99 10.87
N LEU A 60 0.43 10.30 10.64
CA LEU A 60 -0.78 11.11 10.88
C LEU A 60 -1.95 10.65 10.01
N VAL A 61 -1.78 10.59 8.68
CA VAL A 61 -2.87 10.20 7.77
C VAL A 61 -3.32 8.76 8.03
N GLN A 62 -2.38 7.87 8.31
CA GLN A 62 -2.70 6.47 8.57
C GLN A 62 -3.45 6.29 9.89
N TRP A 63 -3.01 6.95 10.96
CA TRP A 63 -3.68 6.89 12.24
C TRP A 63 -5.08 7.51 12.18
N THR A 64 -5.23 8.61 11.45
CA THR A 64 -6.53 9.22 11.20
C THR A 64 -7.48 8.24 10.52
N ALA A 65 -7.03 7.58 9.45
CA ALA A 65 -7.84 6.59 8.74
C ALA A 65 -8.24 5.40 9.63
N VAL A 66 -7.35 4.93 10.51
CA VAL A 66 -7.66 3.88 11.49
C VAL A 66 -8.75 4.34 12.48
N CYS A 67 -8.65 5.58 12.97
CA CYS A 67 -9.68 6.14 13.87
C CYS A 67 -11.03 6.28 13.15
N ASP A 68 -11.02 6.77 11.91
CA ASP A 68 -12.23 6.92 11.11
C ASP A 68 -12.85 5.57 10.76
N ALA A 69 -12.04 4.53 10.49
CA ALA A 69 -12.52 3.17 10.30
C ALA A 69 -13.29 2.66 11.53
N LYS A 70 -12.74 2.88 12.72
CA LYS A 70 -13.43 2.54 13.96
C LYS A 70 -14.75 3.28 14.11
N ASN A 71 -14.77 4.57 13.81
CA ASN A 71 -16.00 5.41 13.90
C ASN A 71 -17.03 4.99 12.84
N TYR A 72 -16.59 4.54 11.68
CA TYR A 72 -17.45 4.00 10.62
C TYR A 72 -18.09 2.65 11.00
N GLY A 73 -17.52 1.95 11.98
CA GLY A 73 -17.99 0.65 12.46
C GLY A 73 -17.20 -0.54 11.91
N SER A 74 -16.10 -0.30 11.18
CA SER A 74 -15.23 -1.37 10.71
C SER A 74 -14.54 -2.07 11.89
N LYS A 75 -14.54 -3.39 11.88
CA LYS A 75 -13.91 -4.22 12.92
C LYS A 75 -12.44 -4.51 12.64
N ILE A 76 -12.07 -4.42 11.35
CA ILE A 76 -10.73 -4.71 10.84
C ILE A 76 -10.26 -3.52 10.03
N TYR A 77 -8.98 -3.14 10.20
CA TYR A 77 -8.28 -2.24 9.31
C TYR A 77 -7.12 -3.00 8.66
N ASP A 78 -7.25 -3.29 7.35
CA ASP A 78 -6.22 -4.01 6.59
C ASP A 78 -5.21 -3.02 6.01
N PHE A 79 -3.96 -3.13 6.47
CA PHE A 79 -2.82 -2.36 5.95
C PHE A 79 -2.36 -2.83 4.57
N TYR A 80 -3.04 -3.83 3.98
CA TYR A 80 -2.67 -4.42 2.70
C TYR A 80 -1.29 -5.09 2.72
N GLY A 81 -0.73 -5.39 1.54
CA GLY A 81 0.51 -6.15 1.44
C GLY A 81 1.71 -5.54 2.17
N ILE A 82 2.50 -6.40 2.80
CA ILE A 82 3.82 -6.12 3.37
C ILE A 82 4.85 -7.04 2.72
N PRO A 83 6.15 -6.72 2.77
CA PRO A 83 7.19 -7.67 2.41
C PRO A 83 7.05 -8.97 3.19
N PRO A 84 7.36 -10.13 2.58
CA PRO A 84 7.11 -11.45 3.19
C PRO A 84 7.97 -11.72 4.43
N THR A 85 9.01 -10.96 4.64
CA THR A 85 9.94 -11.13 5.77
C THR A 85 10.37 -9.78 6.34
N GLY A 86 10.70 -9.77 7.62
CA GLY A 86 11.32 -8.62 8.31
C GLY A 86 12.81 -8.43 7.98
N ASP A 87 13.33 -9.01 6.89
CA ASP A 87 14.74 -8.90 6.48
C ASP A 87 15.16 -7.44 6.33
N GLU A 88 16.11 -7.01 7.12
CA GLU A 88 16.66 -5.65 7.13
C GLU A 88 17.30 -5.24 5.79
N ASN A 89 17.77 -6.21 5.00
CA ASN A 89 18.35 -5.99 3.69
C ASN A 89 17.28 -5.88 2.58
N HIS A 90 16.02 -6.15 2.89
CA HIS A 90 14.95 -6.05 1.89
C HIS A 90 14.71 -4.58 1.51
N PRO A 91 14.63 -4.23 0.20
CA PRO A 91 14.43 -2.85 -0.25
C PRO A 91 13.19 -2.15 0.34
N MET A 92 12.20 -2.92 0.75
CA MET A 92 10.96 -2.43 1.36
C MET A 92 10.90 -2.65 2.88
N HIS A 93 12.03 -2.87 3.57
CA HIS A 93 12.07 -3.05 5.01
C HIS A 93 11.46 -1.86 5.77
N GLY A 94 11.69 -0.63 5.31
CA GLY A 94 11.07 0.56 5.90
C GLY A 94 9.54 0.55 5.85
N LEU A 95 8.95 -0.03 4.79
CA LEU A 95 7.49 -0.21 4.71
C LEU A 95 6.99 -1.30 5.66
N TYR A 96 7.76 -2.36 5.83
CA TYR A 96 7.48 -3.40 6.83
C TYR A 96 7.41 -2.80 8.24
N LEU A 97 8.47 -2.09 8.66
CA LEU A 97 8.52 -1.42 9.97
C LEU A 97 7.38 -0.40 10.15
N PHE A 98 7.08 0.37 9.11
CA PHE A 98 5.99 1.35 9.15
C PHE A 98 4.64 0.70 9.44
N LYS A 99 4.29 -0.37 8.73
CA LYS A 99 2.98 -1.03 8.87
C LYS A 99 2.88 -1.84 10.17
N THR A 100 3.92 -2.59 10.53
CA THR A 100 3.93 -3.40 11.76
C THR A 100 4.01 -2.53 13.02
N GLY A 101 4.57 -1.32 12.92
CA GLY A 101 4.62 -0.35 14.01
C GLY A 101 3.25 0.10 14.54
N PHE A 102 2.17 -0.10 13.80
CA PHE A 102 0.80 0.13 14.30
C PHE A 102 0.26 -1.02 15.16
N GLY A 103 1.02 -2.11 15.33
CA GLY A 103 0.67 -3.21 16.24
C GLY A 103 -0.38 -4.17 15.69
N GLY A 104 -0.43 -4.38 14.38
CA GLY A 104 -1.33 -5.33 13.74
C GLY A 104 -0.83 -6.77 13.78
N ARG A 105 -1.67 -7.71 13.34
CA ARG A 105 -1.34 -9.11 13.14
C ARG A 105 -0.94 -9.35 11.69
N GLU A 106 0.21 -9.95 11.46
CA GLU A 106 0.61 -10.42 10.12
C GLU A 106 -0.23 -11.64 9.71
N VAL A 107 -0.81 -11.60 8.51
CA VAL A 107 -1.59 -12.68 7.94
C VAL A 107 -0.86 -13.23 6.73
N HIS A 108 -0.34 -14.44 6.83
CA HIS A 108 0.26 -15.15 5.72
C HIS A 108 -0.82 -15.80 4.87
N ARG A 109 -1.02 -15.31 3.68
CA ARG A 109 -1.93 -15.91 2.70
C ARG A 109 -1.16 -16.86 1.78
N PRO A 110 -1.76 -17.95 1.29
CA PRO A 110 -1.14 -18.76 0.26
C PRO A 110 -0.86 -17.89 -0.97
N GLY A 111 0.29 -18.09 -1.59
CA GLY A 111 0.67 -17.36 -2.81
C GLY A 111 -0.31 -17.62 -3.96
N SER A 112 -0.16 -16.84 -5.03
CA SER A 112 -0.90 -17.07 -6.27
C SER A 112 -0.59 -18.45 -6.83
N VAL A 113 -1.61 -19.18 -7.26
CA VAL A 113 -1.49 -20.49 -7.88
C VAL A 113 -2.00 -20.39 -9.31
N ASP A 114 -1.17 -20.79 -10.26
CA ASP A 114 -1.54 -20.83 -11.66
C ASP A 114 -2.15 -22.19 -12.01
N ILE A 115 -3.31 -22.18 -12.64
CA ILE A 115 -3.96 -23.36 -13.16
C ILE A 115 -3.80 -23.40 -14.68
N PRO A 116 -2.92 -24.26 -15.23
CA PRO A 116 -2.66 -24.32 -16.66
C PRO A 116 -3.86 -24.96 -17.40
N LEU A 117 -4.60 -24.15 -18.15
CA LEU A 117 -5.72 -24.60 -18.98
C LEU A 117 -5.31 -24.95 -20.41
N SER A 118 -4.07 -24.65 -20.82
CA SER A 118 -3.57 -24.84 -22.19
C SER A 118 -2.24 -25.56 -22.20
N ARG A 119 -2.01 -26.36 -23.25
CA ARG A 119 -0.73 -27.02 -23.52
C ARG A 119 0.40 -26.00 -23.78
N PHE A 120 0.05 -24.79 -24.20
CA PHE A 120 1.00 -23.71 -24.45
C PHE A 120 1.41 -22.91 -23.19
N TYR A 121 0.83 -23.24 -22.03
CA TYR A 121 1.11 -22.52 -20.79
C TYR A 121 2.62 -22.51 -20.43
N LYS A 122 3.34 -23.62 -20.67
CA LYS A 122 4.79 -23.70 -20.42
C LYS A 122 5.58 -22.72 -21.30
N ALA A 123 5.18 -22.57 -22.56
CA ALA A 123 5.82 -21.62 -23.47
C ALA A 123 5.55 -20.17 -23.05
N TYR A 124 4.34 -19.89 -22.55
CA TYR A 124 3.99 -18.59 -21.97
C TYR A 124 4.87 -18.24 -20.75
N ILE A 125 5.05 -19.16 -19.80
CA ILE A 125 5.92 -18.95 -18.63
C ILE A 125 7.36 -18.66 -19.05
N LEU A 126 7.90 -19.43 -19.98
CA LEU A 126 9.26 -19.19 -20.50
C LEU A 126 9.41 -17.80 -21.14
N ALA A 127 8.39 -17.35 -21.88
CA ALA A 127 8.38 -16.03 -22.49
C ALA A 127 8.30 -14.91 -21.42
N GLU A 128 7.50 -15.09 -20.36
CA GLU A 128 7.42 -14.16 -19.23
C GLU A 128 8.74 -14.08 -18.45
N ASP A 129 9.37 -15.21 -18.17
CA ASP A 129 10.68 -15.26 -17.50
C ASP A 129 11.76 -14.56 -18.32
N PHE A 130 11.77 -14.78 -19.63
CA PHE A 130 12.68 -14.11 -20.53
C PHE A 130 12.43 -12.59 -20.58
N ARG A 131 11.17 -12.17 -20.65
CA ARG A 131 10.77 -10.78 -20.59
C ARG A 131 11.20 -10.13 -19.28
N ALA A 132 10.97 -10.80 -18.14
CA ALA A 132 11.37 -10.32 -16.83
C ALA A 132 12.90 -10.19 -16.70
N PHE A 133 13.65 -11.18 -17.20
CA PHE A 133 15.12 -11.13 -17.25
C PHE A 133 15.61 -9.96 -18.11
N TRP A 134 15.03 -9.78 -19.30
CA TRP A 134 15.38 -8.69 -20.22
C TRP A 134 15.16 -7.32 -19.55
N HIS A 135 14.00 -7.11 -18.97
CA HIS A 135 13.69 -5.84 -18.30
C HIS A 135 14.54 -5.60 -17.06
N LYS A 136 14.71 -6.59 -16.20
CA LYS A 136 15.43 -6.42 -14.93
C LYS A 136 16.94 -6.31 -15.11
N LYS A 137 17.55 -7.08 -16.00
CA LYS A 137 19.01 -7.12 -16.14
C LYS A 137 19.53 -6.28 -17.31
N ILE A 138 18.89 -6.34 -18.45
CA ILE A 138 19.41 -5.72 -19.68
C ILE A 138 18.96 -4.27 -19.80
N MET A 139 17.65 -4.01 -19.74
CA MET A 139 17.13 -2.66 -19.88
C MET A 139 17.55 -1.74 -18.73
N LYS A 140 17.68 -2.27 -17.51
CA LYS A 140 18.19 -1.49 -16.37
C LYS A 140 19.65 -1.09 -16.58
N LYS A 141 20.49 -1.99 -17.15
CA LYS A 141 21.89 -1.71 -17.48
C LYS A 141 22.03 -0.70 -18.61
N ILE A 142 21.16 -0.77 -19.65
CA ILE A 142 21.17 0.17 -20.78
C ILE A 142 20.71 1.57 -20.36
N ARG A 143 19.73 1.67 -19.46
CA ARG A 143 19.21 2.97 -18.96
C ARG A 143 20.07 3.63 -17.88
N GLY A 144 21.20 3.03 -17.47
CA GLY A 144 22.14 3.61 -16.52
C GLY A 144 21.57 3.80 -15.10
N ARG A 145 20.61 2.98 -14.74
CA ARG A 145 20.00 3.00 -13.38
C ARG A 145 20.16 1.67 -12.68
#